data_3b7023ece98a0a8adc469e44480fdb7f
#
_entry.id   3b7023ece98a0a8adc469e44480fdb7f
#
_cell.length_a   1.000
_cell.length_b   1.000
_cell.length_c   1.000
_cell.angle_alpha   90.00
_cell.angle_beta   90.00
_cell.angle_gamma   90.00
#
_symmetry.space_group_name_H-M   'P 1'
#
loop_
_entity.id
_entity.type
_entity.pdbx_description
1 polymer ?
#
loop_
_entity_poly.entity_id
_entity_poly.type
_entity_poly.pdbx_seq_one_letter_code
_entity_poly.pdbx_strand_id
1 'polypeptide(L)'
;MTSAKTKAATPVLLAALALSAAWAGPAAAQSDPAWSSSVVYTADVTGVVDGAAHRAGRYLDNLDVVVDGDLAQIAGWRGARLHVAILANGGGRPNDLAGTLQGVDNIEVADPGVRLFEAWIEQSFADGRASVLAGLYDVNSEFYATEASGLLIAPAFGIGSEFAATGRNGPSIFPSSALATRVRIGEPDGL
;
A
#
# COMPACT_ATOMS: atom_id res chain seq x y z
N MET A 1 44.05 -19.25 28.76
CA MET A 1 42.64 -18.98 29.12
C MET A 1 42.29 -17.63 28.53
N THR A 2 41.70 -17.63 27.34
CA THR A 2 41.36 -16.41 26.60
C THR A 2 39.87 -16.13 26.85
N SER A 3 39.59 -15.09 27.62
CA SER A 3 38.22 -14.67 27.92
C SER A 3 37.57 -14.06 26.68
N ALA A 4 36.60 -14.72 26.10
CA ALA A 4 35.76 -14.20 25.04
C ALA A 4 34.78 -13.18 25.65
N LYS A 5 35.00 -11.88 25.39
CA LYS A 5 34.02 -10.83 25.69
C LYS A 5 32.87 -10.95 24.71
N THR A 6 31.75 -11.46 25.19
CA THR A 6 30.47 -11.41 24.49
C THR A 6 30.05 -9.93 24.32
N LYS A 7 30.11 -9.39 23.14
CA LYS A 7 29.52 -8.07 22.85
C LYS A 7 28.00 -8.23 22.90
N ALA A 8 27.39 -7.57 23.87
CA ALA A 8 25.95 -7.44 23.94
C ALA A 8 25.48 -6.68 22.68
N ALA A 9 24.53 -7.26 21.96
CA ALA A 9 23.87 -6.59 20.84
C ALA A 9 23.08 -5.39 21.37
N THR A 10 23.51 -4.20 21.00
CA THR A 10 22.78 -2.97 21.31
C THR A 10 21.54 -2.91 20.43
N PRO A 11 20.34 -2.62 20.96
CA PRO A 11 19.14 -2.55 20.13
C PRO A 11 19.26 -1.42 19.09
N VAL A 12 18.91 -1.73 17.85
CA VAL A 12 18.79 -0.74 16.78
C VAL A 12 17.57 0.13 17.11
N LEU A 13 17.79 1.40 17.41
CA LEU A 13 16.70 2.36 17.58
C LEU A 13 16.41 2.99 16.22
N LEU A 14 15.29 2.61 15.61
CA LEU A 14 14.74 3.26 14.43
C LEU A 14 13.87 4.44 14.90
N ALA A 15 14.19 5.65 14.46
CA ALA A 15 13.31 6.80 14.61
C ALA A 15 12.64 7.05 13.25
N ALA A 16 11.32 6.93 13.22
CA ALA A 16 10.49 7.27 12.08
C ALA A 16 9.62 8.48 12.44
N LEU A 17 9.56 9.45 11.55
CA LEU A 17 8.61 10.56 11.62
C LEU A 17 7.75 10.50 10.37
N ALA A 18 6.49 10.07 10.53
CA ALA A 18 5.49 10.08 9.48
C ALA A 18 4.67 11.36 9.56
N LEU A 19 4.57 12.11 8.47
CA LEU A 19 3.70 13.28 8.34
C LEU A 19 2.69 13.00 7.22
N SER A 20 1.44 12.68 7.61
CA SER A 20 0.34 12.53 6.67
C SER A 20 -0.53 13.79 6.71
N ALA A 21 -0.69 14.46 5.58
CA ALA A 21 -1.64 15.56 5.42
C ALA A 21 -2.81 15.10 4.56
N ALA A 22 -3.96 14.85 5.19
CA ALA A 22 -5.22 14.63 4.49
C ALA A 22 -5.97 15.97 4.38
N TRP A 23 -6.29 16.38 3.18
CA TRP A 23 -7.12 17.56 2.96
C TRP A 23 -8.58 17.12 2.85
N ALA A 24 -9.36 17.31 3.92
CA ALA A 24 -10.81 17.12 3.92
C ALA A 24 -11.49 18.43 3.47
N GLY A 25 -12.09 18.42 2.32
CA GLY A 25 -13.00 19.48 1.88
C GLY A 25 -14.34 19.41 2.66
N PRO A 26 -15.15 20.50 2.68
CA PRO A 26 -16.39 20.54 3.45
C PRO A 26 -17.41 19.52 2.92
N ALA A 27 -17.94 18.69 3.82
CA ALA A 27 -19.03 17.77 3.53
C ALA A 27 -20.35 18.52 3.34
N ALA A 28 -20.83 18.58 2.11
CA ALA A 28 -22.22 18.91 1.82
C ALA A 28 -22.98 17.60 1.59
N ALA A 29 -24.20 17.49 2.15
CA ALA A 29 -25.09 16.36 1.88
C ALA A 29 -25.51 16.40 0.40
N GLN A 30 -24.80 15.66 -0.44
CA GLN A 30 -25.08 15.46 -1.85
C GLN A 30 -25.30 13.97 -2.12
N SER A 31 -26.19 13.66 -3.08
CA SER A 31 -26.17 12.37 -3.74
C SER A 31 -24.72 12.02 -4.08
N ASP A 32 -24.30 10.79 -3.81
CA ASP A 32 -22.94 10.36 -4.11
C ASP A 32 -22.54 10.79 -5.53
N PRO A 33 -21.45 11.53 -5.69
CA PRO A 33 -21.07 12.04 -7.00
C PRO A 33 -20.75 10.87 -7.94
N ALA A 34 -21.06 11.03 -9.24
CA ALA A 34 -20.73 10.02 -10.25
C ALA A 34 -19.22 9.71 -10.29
N TRP A 35 -18.40 10.67 -9.88
CA TRP A 35 -16.95 10.56 -9.74
C TRP A 35 -16.50 11.02 -8.36
N SER A 36 -15.61 10.28 -7.76
CA SER A 36 -14.85 10.73 -6.57
C SER A 36 -13.36 10.65 -6.85
N SER A 37 -12.59 11.49 -6.17
CA SER A 37 -11.13 11.45 -6.27
C SER A 37 -10.50 11.77 -4.93
N SER A 38 -9.35 11.16 -4.68
CA SER A 38 -8.52 11.47 -3.53
C SER A 38 -7.07 11.63 -3.95
N VAL A 39 -6.34 12.47 -3.22
CA VAL A 39 -4.90 12.66 -3.37
C VAL A 39 -4.30 12.58 -1.99
N VAL A 40 -3.39 11.64 -1.79
CA VAL A 40 -2.69 11.44 -0.52
C VAL A 40 -1.19 11.52 -0.77
N TYR A 41 -0.50 12.35 0.00
CA TYR A 41 0.95 12.43 -0.02
C TYR A 41 1.50 11.94 1.31
N THR A 42 2.34 10.93 1.24
CA THR A 42 3.04 10.34 2.38
C THR A 42 4.53 10.61 2.23
N ALA A 43 5.18 11.04 3.30
CA ALA A 43 6.61 11.27 3.31
C ALA A 43 7.22 10.82 4.63
N ASP A 44 8.29 10.04 4.54
CA ASP A 44 8.98 9.48 5.69
C ASP A 44 10.46 9.85 5.70
N VAL A 45 10.99 9.97 6.92
CA VAL A 45 12.41 10.08 7.16
C VAL A 45 12.80 8.94 8.09
N THR A 46 13.46 7.96 7.56
CA THR A 46 13.93 6.80 8.31
C THR A 46 15.45 6.72 8.31
N GLY A 47 16.02 6.13 9.34
CA GLY A 47 17.47 6.06 9.43
C GLY A 47 17.99 5.07 10.46
N VAL A 48 19.24 4.71 10.27
CA VAL A 48 19.99 3.86 11.18
C VAL A 48 20.82 4.74 12.11
N VAL A 49 20.54 4.67 13.41
CA VAL A 49 21.26 5.42 14.45
C VAL A 49 22.35 4.59 15.10
N ASP A 50 22.19 3.25 15.13
CA ASP A 50 23.20 2.32 15.65
C ASP A 50 22.98 0.89 15.11
N GLY A 51 24.02 0.06 15.16
CA GLY A 51 23.91 -1.40 14.91
C GLY A 51 24.04 -1.86 13.47
N ALA A 52 24.14 -0.97 12.48
CA ALA A 52 24.37 -1.33 11.07
C ALA A 52 25.73 -0.83 10.55
N ALA A 53 26.03 -1.15 9.29
CA ALA A 53 27.29 -0.80 8.66
C ALA A 53 27.49 0.72 8.53
N HIS A 54 26.40 1.47 8.31
CA HIS A 54 26.45 2.91 8.13
C HIS A 54 25.31 3.58 8.89
N ARG A 55 25.63 4.68 9.58
CA ARG A 55 24.65 5.57 10.23
C ARG A 55 24.28 6.65 9.22
N ALA A 56 23.05 6.66 8.76
CA ALA A 56 22.54 7.67 7.86
C ALA A 56 21.01 7.67 7.86
N GLY A 57 20.41 8.79 7.44
CA GLY A 57 18.99 8.92 7.18
C GLY A 57 18.67 8.88 5.69
N ARG A 58 17.47 8.52 5.37
CA ARG A 58 16.88 8.60 4.03
C ARG A 58 15.50 9.23 4.12
N TYR A 59 15.25 10.15 3.22
CA TYR A 59 13.93 10.65 2.91
C TYR A 59 13.35 9.85 1.77
N LEU A 60 12.06 9.51 1.85
CA LEU A 60 11.30 8.86 0.78
C LEU A 60 9.87 9.38 0.81
N ASP A 61 9.20 9.30 -0.32
CA ASP A 61 7.83 9.76 -0.45
C ASP A 61 7.00 8.92 -1.42
N ASN A 62 5.69 9.05 -1.28
CA ASN A 62 4.70 8.45 -2.14
C ASN A 62 3.52 9.41 -2.31
N LEU A 63 3.11 9.65 -3.55
CA LEU A 63 1.88 10.34 -3.90
C LEU A 63 0.91 9.33 -4.50
N ASP A 64 -0.25 9.19 -3.86
CA ASP A 64 -1.37 8.41 -4.34
C ASP A 64 -2.42 9.33 -4.95
N VAL A 65 -2.81 9.07 -6.18
CA VAL A 65 -3.94 9.72 -6.85
C VAL A 65 -4.95 8.65 -7.23
N VAL A 66 -6.12 8.69 -6.61
CA VAL A 66 -7.19 7.72 -6.83
C VAL A 66 -8.41 8.41 -7.45
N VAL A 67 -9.02 7.74 -8.41
CA VAL A 67 -10.28 8.15 -9.03
C VAL A 67 -11.22 6.95 -9.05
N ASP A 68 -12.42 7.13 -8.50
CA ASP A 68 -13.51 6.16 -8.54
C ASP A 68 -14.68 6.69 -9.36
N GLY A 69 -15.37 5.80 -10.07
CA GLY A 69 -16.53 6.13 -10.89
C GLY A 69 -17.69 5.19 -10.67
N ASP A 70 -18.89 5.74 -10.45
CA ASP A 70 -20.14 5.00 -10.49
C ASP A 70 -20.61 4.87 -11.97
N LEU A 71 -20.41 3.71 -12.58
CA LEU A 71 -20.75 3.49 -13.95
C LEU A 71 -22.27 3.45 -14.22
N ALA A 72 -23.10 3.29 -13.19
CA ALA A 72 -24.53 3.44 -13.34
C ALA A 72 -24.91 4.89 -13.67
N GLN A 73 -24.27 5.85 -13.01
CA GLN A 73 -24.50 7.27 -13.25
C GLN A 73 -23.77 7.78 -14.51
N ILE A 74 -22.56 7.28 -14.77
CA ILE A 74 -21.71 7.72 -15.89
C ILE A 74 -22.19 7.16 -17.23
N ALA A 75 -22.54 5.87 -17.26
CA ALA A 75 -22.80 5.14 -18.50
C ALA A 75 -24.09 4.31 -18.48
N GLY A 76 -24.91 4.40 -17.42
CA GLY A 76 -26.11 3.56 -17.26
C GLY A 76 -25.81 2.09 -16.95
N TRP A 77 -24.58 1.75 -16.63
CA TRP A 77 -24.14 0.38 -16.33
C TRP A 77 -24.33 0.08 -14.83
N ARG A 78 -25.53 -0.39 -14.50
CA ARG A 78 -25.95 -0.61 -13.11
C ARG A 78 -25.10 -1.65 -12.37
N GLY A 79 -24.73 -1.32 -11.16
CA GLY A 79 -23.94 -2.19 -10.27
C GLY A 79 -22.47 -2.28 -10.64
N ALA A 80 -22.00 -1.49 -11.63
CA ALA A 80 -20.62 -1.45 -12.02
C ALA A 80 -19.90 -0.22 -11.44
N ARG A 81 -18.65 -0.42 -10.96
CA ARG A 81 -17.73 0.60 -10.48
C ARG A 81 -16.43 0.55 -11.26
N LEU A 82 -15.85 1.71 -11.49
CA LEU A 82 -14.50 1.89 -12.01
C LEU A 82 -13.59 2.38 -10.89
N HIS A 83 -12.37 1.89 -10.86
CA HIS A 83 -11.30 2.37 -9.98
C HIS A 83 -10.02 2.55 -10.77
N VAL A 84 -9.32 3.66 -10.53
CA VAL A 84 -8.00 3.94 -11.09
C VAL A 84 -7.14 4.55 -10.01
N ALA A 85 -5.95 3.98 -9.78
CA ALA A 85 -4.94 4.49 -8.87
C ALA A 85 -3.59 4.69 -9.56
N ILE A 86 -3.02 5.86 -9.37
CA ILE A 86 -1.68 6.23 -9.87
C ILE A 86 -0.79 6.48 -8.67
N LEU A 87 0.39 5.88 -8.67
CA LEU A 87 1.44 6.14 -7.70
C LEU A 87 2.55 6.99 -8.32
N ALA A 88 3.10 7.90 -7.51
CA ALA A 88 4.36 8.56 -7.79
C ALA A 88 5.27 8.42 -6.58
N ASN A 89 6.34 7.63 -6.72
CA ASN A 89 7.28 7.33 -5.64
C ASN A 89 8.59 8.07 -5.86
N GLY A 90 9.17 8.58 -4.77
CA GLY A 90 10.46 9.27 -4.76
C GLY A 90 11.33 8.91 -3.56
N GLY A 91 12.55 9.45 -3.57
CA GLY A 91 13.45 9.39 -2.43
C GLY A 91 14.43 8.22 -2.39
N GLY A 92 14.93 7.96 -1.20
CA GLY A 92 15.98 6.97 -0.96
C GLY A 92 15.45 5.62 -0.49
N ARG A 93 16.41 4.72 -0.22
CA ARG A 93 16.14 3.34 0.20
C ARG A 93 16.74 3.11 1.59
N PRO A 94 15.96 3.24 2.67
CA PRO A 94 16.45 3.04 4.02
C PRO A 94 16.90 1.60 4.30
N ASN A 95 16.31 0.60 3.63
CA ASN A 95 16.71 -0.79 3.82
C ASN A 95 18.12 -1.10 3.29
N ASP A 96 18.64 -0.32 2.35
CA ASP A 96 20.05 -0.44 1.92
C ASP A 96 21.02 -0.09 3.07
N LEU A 97 20.58 0.70 4.06
CA LEU A 97 21.37 1.02 5.27
C LEU A 97 21.14 0.00 6.37
N ALA A 98 19.89 -0.41 6.58
CA ALA A 98 19.49 -1.28 7.67
C ALA A 98 19.78 -2.75 7.39
N GLY A 99 19.66 -3.19 6.14
CA GLY A 99 19.91 -4.57 5.73
C GLY A 99 18.96 -5.58 6.36
N THR A 100 17.69 -5.19 6.57
CA THR A 100 16.68 -6.09 7.14
C THR A 100 16.10 -7.01 6.05
N LEU A 101 15.65 -8.20 6.45
CA LEU A 101 15.03 -9.15 5.52
C LEU A 101 13.63 -8.72 5.05
N GLN A 102 12.94 -7.92 5.86
CA GLN A 102 11.52 -7.59 5.65
C GLN A 102 11.30 -6.14 5.20
N GLY A 103 12.38 -5.37 5.00
CA GLY A 103 12.28 -3.94 4.72
C GLY A 103 12.09 -3.10 5.99
N VAL A 104 12.22 -1.79 5.85
CA VAL A 104 12.11 -0.80 6.93
C VAL A 104 10.86 0.02 6.78
N ASP A 105 10.51 0.36 5.53
CA ASP A 105 9.48 1.34 5.21
C ASP A 105 8.59 0.82 4.09
N ASN A 106 7.27 0.91 4.26
CA ASN A 106 6.27 0.34 3.36
C ASN A 106 6.07 1.14 2.06
N ILE A 107 6.59 2.37 1.98
CA ILE A 107 6.61 3.16 0.74
C ILE A 107 7.96 3.11 0.02
N GLU A 108 8.94 2.35 0.55
CA GLU A 108 10.23 2.14 -0.12
C GLU A 108 10.06 1.36 -1.42
N VAL A 109 10.60 1.89 -2.52
CA VAL A 109 10.60 1.24 -3.82
C VAL A 109 12.00 1.09 -4.38
N ALA A 110 12.23 0.03 -5.17
CA ALA A 110 13.51 -0.18 -5.84
C ALA A 110 13.73 0.85 -6.95
N ASP A 111 12.69 1.14 -7.72
CA ASP A 111 12.72 2.03 -8.87
C ASP A 111 11.69 3.16 -8.69
N PRO A 112 12.10 4.35 -8.22
CA PRO A 112 11.23 5.51 -8.12
C PRO A 112 10.63 5.92 -9.47
N GLY A 113 9.42 6.47 -9.46
CA GLY A 113 8.75 6.92 -10.68
C GLY A 113 7.24 7.00 -10.57
N VAL A 114 6.60 7.32 -11.68
CA VAL A 114 5.13 7.37 -11.79
C VAL A 114 4.64 6.11 -12.49
N ARG A 115 3.58 5.50 -11.93
CA ARG A 115 3.01 4.26 -12.48
C ARG A 115 1.50 4.18 -12.30
N LEU A 116 0.83 3.56 -13.26
CA LEU A 116 -0.53 3.07 -13.08
C LEU A 116 -0.47 1.85 -12.16
N PHE A 117 -1.02 2.01 -10.95
CA PHE A 117 -0.97 0.97 -9.93
C PHE A 117 -2.20 0.08 -9.98
N GLU A 118 -3.39 0.68 -9.96
CA GLU A 118 -4.63 -0.06 -10.12
C GLU A 118 -5.48 0.53 -11.26
N ALA A 119 -6.16 -0.34 -11.99
CA ALA A 119 -7.16 0.05 -12.98
C ALA A 119 -8.09 -1.14 -13.20
N TRP A 120 -9.24 -1.14 -12.54
CA TRP A 120 -10.18 -2.25 -12.59
C TRP A 120 -11.63 -1.79 -12.67
N ILE A 121 -12.48 -2.72 -13.13
CA ILE A 121 -13.93 -2.60 -13.08
C ILE A 121 -14.45 -3.72 -12.20
N GLU A 122 -15.37 -3.40 -11.28
CA GLU A 122 -16.13 -4.36 -10.50
C GLU A 122 -17.59 -4.32 -10.90
N GLN A 123 -18.18 -5.49 -11.17
CA GLN A 123 -19.62 -5.68 -11.38
C GLN A 123 -20.23 -6.40 -10.20
N SER A 124 -21.18 -5.77 -9.55
CA SER A 124 -22.00 -6.36 -8.48
C SER A 124 -23.29 -6.99 -9.04
N PHE A 125 -23.72 -8.07 -8.41
CA PHE A 125 -24.92 -8.85 -8.72
C PHE A 125 -25.69 -9.17 -7.44
N ALA A 126 -26.97 -9.57 -7.60
CA ALA A 126 -27.80 -10.04 -6.49
C ALA A 126 -27.83 -9.07 -5.29
N ASP A 127 -28.04 -7.78 -5.56
CA ASP A 127 -28.07 -6.72 -4.55
C ASP A 127 -26.78 -6.65 -3.70
N GLY A 128 -25.62 -6.84 -4.36
CA GLY A 128 -24.31 -6.76 -3.74
C GLY A 128 -23.79 -8.07 -3.12
N ARG A 129 -24.59 -9.14 -3.09
CA ARG A 129 -24.19 -10.44 -2.54
C ARG A 129 -23.18 -11.22 -3.40
N ALA A 130 -22.96 -10.79 -4.60
CA ALA A 130 -21.91 -11.32 -5.46
C ALA A 130 -21.27 -10.18 -6.25
N SER A 131 -19.97 -10.28 -6.49
CA SER A 131 -19.29 -9.37 -7.40
C SER A 131 -18.13 -10.04 -8.12
N VAL A 132 -17.82 -9.51 -9.30
CA VAL A 132 -16.64 -9.87 -10.10
C VAL A 132 -15.89 -8.59 -10.41
N LEU A 133 -14.60 -8.58 -10.06
CA LEU A 133 -13.66 -7.52 -10.38
C LEU A 133 -12.65 -8.05 -11.39
N ALA A 134 -12.27 -7.23 -12.35
CA ALA A 134 -11.22 -7.55 -13.31
C ALA A 134 -10.41 -6.31 -13.69
N GLY A 135 -9.08 -6.45 -13.75
CA GLY A 135 -8.16 -5.38 -14.12
C GLY A 135 -6.81 -5.49 -13.42
N LEU A 136 -6.06 -4.40 -13.43
CA LEU A 136 -4.88 -4.24 -12.57
C LEU A 136 -5.35 -4.07 -11.13
N TYR A 137 -4.97 -4.98 -10.26
CA TYR A 137 -5.53 -5.07 -8.92
C TYR A 137 -4.47 -5.39 -7.88
N ASP A 138 -4.42 -4.62 -6.80
CA ASP A 138 -3.60 -4.90 -5.63
C ASP A 138 -4.28 -5.90 -4.72
N VAL A 139 -3.71 -7.11 -4.57
CA VAL A 139 -4.31 -8.12 -3.67
C VAL A 139 -4.18 -7.74 -2.20
N ASN A 140 -3.23 -6.88 -1.84
CA ASN A 140 -3.06 -6.43 -0.46
C ASN A 140 -4.13 -5.41 -0.03
N SER A 141 -4.91 -4.88 -0.97
CA SER A 141 -6.05 -4.00 -0.66
C SER A 141 -7.18 -4.73 0.09
N GLU A 142 -7.31 -6.05 -0.11
CA GLU A 142 -8.34 -6.88 0.53
C GLU A 142 -7.76 -8.03 1.37
N PHE A 143 -6.58 -8.56 1.01
CA PHE A 143 -5.97 -9.73 1.65
C PHE A 143 -4.74 -9.32 2.45
N TYR A 144 -4.57 -9.88 3.62
CA TYR A 144 -3.52 -9.50 4.59
C TYR A 144 -3.62 -8.05 5.09
N ALA A 145 -4.73 -7.38 4.84
CA ALA A 145 -4.98 -6.03 5.32
C ALA A 145 -5.69 -6.08 6.67
N THR A 146 -5.20 -5.32 7.64
CA THR A 146 -5.87 -5.09 8.93
C THR A 146 -5.79 -3.62 9.28
N GLU A 147 -6.80 -3.07 9.98
CA GLU A 147 -6.79 -1.66 10.39
C GLU A 147 -5.55 -1.32 11.23
N ALA A 148 -5.13 -2.22 12.10
CA ALA A 148 -3.96 -2.02 12.94
C ALA A 148 -2.65 -1.99 12.15
N SER A 149 -2.53 -2.76 11.08
CA SER A 149 -1.34 -2.80 10.25
C SER A 149 -1.13 -1.51 9.46
N GLY A 150 -2.21 -0.84 9.06
CA GLY A 150 -2.17 0.45 8.37
C GLY A 150 -1.58 1.61 9.18
N LEU A 151 -1.40 1.43 10.49
CA LEU A 151 -0.75 2.41 11.39
C LEU A 151 0.77 2.21 11.49
N LEU A 152 1.31 1.18 10.86
CA LEU A 152 2.71 0.76 11.03
C LEU A 152 3.46 0.87 9.71
N ILE A 153 4.69 1.38 9.78
CA ILE A 153 5.47 1.71 8.59
C ILE A 153 6.29 0.54 8.02
N ALA A 154 6.49 -0.54 8.78
CA ALA A 154 7.26 -1.66 8.27
C ALA A 154 6.43 -2.54 7.32
N PRO A 155 6.96 -2.94 6.15
CA PRO A 155 6.23 -3.74 5.15
C PRO A 155 5.70 -5.07 5.69
N ALA A 156 6.36 -5.64 6.69
CA ALA A 156 5.97 -6.91 7.31
C ALA A 156 4.63 -6.87 8.06
N PHE A 157 4.11 -5.69 8.36
CA PHE A 157 2.78 -5.53 8.96
C PHE A 157 1.64 -5.53 7.92
N GLY A 158 1.97 -5.39 6.65
CA GLY A 158 1.09 -5.65 5.52
C GLY A 158 1.15 -7.12 5.13
N ILE A 159 1.60 -7.40 3.91
CA ILE A 159 1.75 -8.77 3.41
C ILE A 159 2.99 -9.43 4.02
N GLY A 160 2.86 -10.67 4.53
CA GLY A 160 3.97 -11.40 5.09
C GLY A 160 5.06 -11.66 4.05
N SER A 161 6.34 -11.62 4.48
CA SER A 161 7.49 -11.80 3.58
C SER A 161 7.49 -13.16 2.87
N GLU A 162 6.92 -14.19 3.48
CA GLU A 162 6.75 -15.53 2.90
C GLU A 162 5.84 -15.51 1.66
N PHE A 163 4.82 -14.63 1.65
CA PHE A 163 3.94 -14.44 0.50
C PHE A 163 4.52 -13.43 -0.50
N ALA A 164 5.08 -12.33 -0.01
CA ALA A 164 5.70 -11.31 -0.84
C ALA A 164 6.87 -11.84 -1.70
N ALA A 165 7.56 -12.88 -1.24
CA ALA A 165 8.66 -13.54 -1.96
C ALA A 165 8.19 -14.68 -2.88
N THR A 166 6.89 -14.91 -3.06
CA THR A 166 6.39 -15.99 -3.92
C THR A 166 6.41 -15.61 -5.40
N GLY A 167 6.59 -16.64 -6.25
CA GLY A 167 6.60 -16.45 -7.70
C GLY A 167 7.89 -15.82 -8.21
N ARG A 168 7.92 -15.56 -9.52
CA ARG A 168 9.10 -15.01 -10.20
C ARG A 168 9.23 -13.50 -10.00
N ASN A 169 8.09 -12.80 -9.93
CA ASN A 169 8.02 -11.33 -9.88
C ASN A 169 7.31 -10.84 -8.59
N GLY A 170 7.08 -11.73 -7.63
CA GLY A 170 6.23 -11.44 -6.47
C GLY A 170 4.72 -11.49 -6.79
N PRO A 171 3.87 -11.37 -5.79
CA PRO A 171 2.43 -11.21 -5.95
C PRO A 171 2.08 -9.82 -6.47
N SER A 172 0.80 -9.62 -6.82
CA SER A 172 0.25 -8.32 -7.22
C SER A 172 0.05 -7.42 -6.00
N ILE A 173 1.11 -6.74 -5.59
CA ILE A 173 1.13 -5.83 -4.42
C ILE A 173 1.94 -4.58 -4.75
N PHE A 174 1.85 -3.55 -3.87
CA PHE A 174 2.70 -2.36 -3.96
C PHE A 174 4.19 -2.74 -4.15
N PRO A 175 4.91 -2.08 -5.04
CA PRO A 175 4.51 -0.97 -5.92
C PRO A 175 4.07 -1.43 -7.32
N SER A 176 3.88 -2.70 -7.57
CA SER A 176 3.60 -3.26 -8.91
C SER A 176 2.46 -4.25 -8.88
N SER A 177 1.31 -3.82 -9.37
CA SER A 177 0.15 -4.68 -9.54
C SER A 177 0.21 -5.53 -10.83
N ALA A 178 -0.67 -6.51 -10.93
CA ALA A 178 -0.83 -7.38 -12.08
C ALA A 178 -2.30 -7.48 -12.49
N LEU A 179 -2.53 -7.97 -13.70
CA LEU A 179 -3.90 -8.32 -14.14
C LEU A 179 -4.42 -9.47 -13.29
N ALA A 180 -5.59 -9.26 -12.71
CA ALA A 180 -6.26 -10.23 -11.85
C ALA A 180 -7.77 -10.22 -12.09
N THR A 181 -8.41 -11.27 -11.64
CA THR A 181 -9.85 -11.36 -11.47
C THR A 181 -10.15 -11.81 -10.06
N ARG A 182 -11.05 -11.09 -9.38
CA ARG A 182 -11.53 -11.44 -8.05
C ARG A 182 -13.03 -11.70 -8.11
N VAL A 183 -13.48 -12.77 -7.47
CA VAL A 183 -14.89 -13.11 -7.27
C VAL A 183 -15.19 -13.05 -5.79
N ARG A 184 -16.24 -12.32 -5.40
CA ARG A 184 -16.76 -12.28 -4.05
C ARG A 184 -18.16 -12.87 -4.05
N ILE A 185 -18.47 -13.69 -3.04
CA ILE A 185 -19.80 -14.25 -2.79
C ILE A 185 -20.04 -14.19 -1.29
N GLY A 186 -21.13 -13.56 -0.86
CA GLY A 186 -21.50 -13.39 0.55
C GLY A 186 -22.35 -12.15 0.75
N GLU A 187 -22.70 -11.87 1.99
CA GLU A 187 -23.39 -10.62 2.32
C GLU A 187 -22.45 -9.42 2.09
N PRO A 188 -22.99 -8.25 1.64
CA PRO A 188 -22.16 -7.08 1.31
C PRO A 188 -21.29 -6.61 2.49
N ASP A 189 -21.78 -6.75 3.72
CA ASP A 189 -21.14 -6.32 4.96
C ASP A 189 -20.73 -7.51 5.85
N GLY A 190 -20.73 -8.73 5.30
CA GLY A 190 -20.40 -9.95 6.01
C GLY A 190 -18.91 -10.31 5.88
N LEU A 191 -18.20 -10.32 7.00
CA LEU A 191 -17.03 -11.16 7.23
C LEU A 191 -17.49 -12.43 7.91
#